data_3ee5500662902d0080c5f530a8ff72b7
#
_entry.id   3ee5500662902d0080c5f530a8ff72b7
#
_cell.length_a   1.000
_cell.length_b   1.000
_cell.length_c   1.000
_cell.angle_alpha   90.00
_cell.angle_beta   90.00
_cell.angle_gamma   90.00
#
_symmetry.space_group_name_H-M   'P 1'
#
loop_
_entity.id
_entity.type
_entity.pdbx_description
1 polymer ?
#
loop_
_entity_poly.entity_id
_entity_poly.type
_entity_poly.pdbx_seq_one_letter_code
_entity_poly.pdbx_strand_id
1 'polypeptide(L)'
;MSRCVLVVALALVLVAPAAAATSWAQPQIKVVTARGLMGGKAASFRPNDSLTAGELADLATGLTGQAVPIGLPPSTPVTIAQLDAQLVRAVGLLPVARQFTAAIRADGLVPTSYLGTEAVARIVGLRVNHPAAQDTLELRPDSVATRAEAAYSAARILGFNGSEVDLMTRLAATFQPVALTGYQRAVLQTAVSLVGYPYVWGGTSELPQDPFGKSNLVPGGFDCSGFVWRVFKLQAYTGATTLPAVLRGRTTYAMSAEVPAAKRIPLAKIQPGDLLFFGAQGPKSKPAQIDHMGIYLGSGWFVHSSEQGVALAPFTPDWYGKRFAWARRPLAEAGL
;
A
#
# COMPACT_ATOMS: atom_id res chain seq x y z
N MET A 1 51.08 -58.27 28.54
CA MET A 1 49.71 -57.89 28.21
C MET A 1 49.53 -56.40 28.52
N SER A 2 49.83 -55.54 27.52
CA SER A 2 49.69 -54.08 27.70
C SER A 2 48.27 -53.64 27.26
N ARG A 3 47.59 -53.02 28.17
CA ARG A 3 46.22 -52.41 27.90
C ARG A 3 46.44 -50.97 27.44
N CYS A 4 46.19 -50.70 26.15
CA CYS A 4 46.02 -49.32 25.66
C CYS A 4 44.68 -48.76 26.10
N VAL A 5 44.72 -47.66 26.84
CA VAL A 5 43.52 -46.85 27.14
C VAL A 5 43.40 -45.80 26.08
N LEU A 6 42.31 -45.87 25.29
CA LEU A 6 41.97 -44.88 24.29
C LEU A 6 41.20 -43.72 24.97
N VAL A 7 41.81 -42.55 25.06
CA VAL A 7 41.14 -41.32 25.55
C VAL A 7 40.48 -40.66 24.36
N VAL A 8 39.15 -40.71 24.29
CA VAL A 8 38.36 -39.95 23.31
C VAL A 8 38.13 -38.54 23.85
N ALA A 9 38.78 -37.55 23.29
CA ALA A 9 38.54 -36.15 23.58
C ALA A 9 37.29 -35.69 22.82
N LEU A 10 36.20 -35.41 23.56
CA LEU A 10 34.98 -34.83 23.04
C LEU A 10 35.17 -33.31 22.87
N ALA A 11 35.40 -32.86 21.63
CA ALA A 11 35.46 -31.44 21.30
C ALA A 11 34.04 -30.86 21.33
N LEU A 12 33.70 -30.09 22.36
CA LEU A 12 32.49 -29.24 22.35
C LEU A 12 32.68 -28.12 21.32
N VAL A 13 32.03 -28.22 20.18
CA VAL A 13 31.89 -27.10 19.26
C VAL A 13 30.83 -26.13 19.84
N LEU A 14 31.31 -25.07 20.45
CA LEU A 14 30.47 -23.92 20.81
C LEU A 14 30.04 -23.25 19.51
N VAL A 15 28.82 -23.56 19.04
CA VAL A 15 28.15 -22.78 17.98
C VAL A 15 27.76 -21.44 18.61
N ALA A 16 28.52 -20.40 18.25
CA ALA A 16 28.13 -19.03 18.62
C ALA A 16 26.73 -18.77 18.06
N PRO A 17 25.80 -18.20 18.86
CA PRO A 17 24.50 -17.84 18.32
C PRO A 17 24.72 -16.85 17.16
N ALA A 18 24.18 -17.18 15.99
CA ALA A 18 24.17 -16.25 14.87
C ALA A 18 23.57 -14.94 15.37
N ALA A 19 24.30 -13.83 15.16
CA ALA A 19 23.76 -12.51 15.49
C ALA A 19 22.42 -12.37 14.79
N ALA A 20 21.34 -12.21 15.57
CA ALA A 20 20.01 -12.04 14.99
C ALA A 20 20.06 -10.86 14.03
N ALA A 21 19.66 -11.08 12.78
CA ALA A 21 19.60 -10.02 11.78
C ALA A 21 18.79 -8.84 12.38
N THR A 22 19.33 -7.64 12.27
CA THR A 22 18.65 -6.44 12.76
C THR A 22 17.34 -6.24 11.99
N SER A 23 16.24 -6.08 12.71
CA SER A 23 14.93 -5.81 12.10
C SER A 23 15.00 -4.55 11.21
N TRP A 24 14.26 -4.56 10.11
CA TRP A 24 14.05 -3.37 9.27
C TRP A 24 13.48 -2.17 10.07
N ALA A 25 12.67 -2.44 11.10
CA ALA A 25 12.08 -1.44 11.99
C ALA A 25 12.95 -1.13 13.23
N GLN A 26 14.22 -1.49 13.25
CA GLN A 26 15.07 -1.32 14.42
C GLN A 26 15.14 0.12 14.97
N PRO A 27 15.20 1.18 14.14
CA PRO A 27 15.13 2.56 14.64
C PRO A 27 13.81 2.84 15.36
N GLN A 28 12.69 2.40 14.81
CA GLN A 28 11.34 2.61 15.35
C GLN A 28 11.13 1.81 16.64
N ILE A 29 11.63 0.58 16.70
CA ILE A 29 11.62 -0.25 17.92
C ILE A 29 12.32 0.46 19.06
N LYS A 30 13.48 1.09 18.82
CA LYS A 30 14.17 1.89 19.84
C LYS A 30 13.31 3.06 20.32
N VAL A 31 12.61 3.74 19.43
CA VAL A 31 11.74 4.87 19.77
C VAL A 31 10.58 4.43 20.67
N VAL A 32 9.84 3.39 20.27
CA VAL A 32 8.66 2.93 21.01
C VAL A 32 9.02 2.33 22.37
N THR A 33 10.09 1.55 22.43
CA THR A 33 10.56 0.97 23.72
C THR A 33 11.10 2.02 24.68
N ALA A 34 11.78 3.07 24.20
CA ALA A 34 12.22 4.20 24.99
C ALA A 34 11.05 5.02 25.58
N ARG A 35 9.88 4.97 24.97
CA ARG A 35 8.64 5.58 25.46
C ARG A 35 7.80 4.64 26.34
N GLY A 36 8.32 3.45 26.66
CA GLY A 36 7.61 2.45 27.44
C GLY A 36 6.47 1.76 26.71
N LEU A 37 6.37 1.94 25.38
CA LEU A 37 5.37 1.27 24.55
C LEU A 37 5.87 -0.12 24.10
N MET A 38 4.93 -1.06 23.90
CA MET A 38 5.18 -2.42 23.40
C MET A 38 6.18 -3.24 24.24
N GLY A 39 6.34 -2.90 25.52
CA GLY A 39 7.17 -3.61 26.50
C GLY A 39 8.68 -3.41 26.36
N GLY A 40 9.35 -3.51 27.41
CA GLY A 40 10.73 -3.80 27.74
C GLY A 40 11.84 -3.07 26.99
N LYS A 41 12.77 -3.90 26.50
CA LYS A 41 14.02 -3.45 25.90
C LYS A 41 14.03 -3.78 24.41
N ALA A 42 14.64 -2.93 23.60
CA ALA A 42 14.77 -3.16 22.16
C ALA A 42 15.48 -4.50 21.83
N ALA A 43 16.41 -4.95 22.69
CA ALA A 43 17.12 -6.22 22.52
C ALA A 43 16.24 -7.48 22.68
N SER A 44 15.11 -7.38 23.38
CA SER A 44 14.16 -8.49 23.61
C SER A 44 12.83 -8.29 22.90
N PHE A 45 12.77 -7.43 21.90
CA PHE A 45 11.52 -6.96 21.29
C PHE A 45 10.76 -8.01 20.47
N ARG A 46 11.45 -8.99 19.86
CA ARG A 46 10.86 -10.03 19.00
C ARG A 46 10.05 -9.44 17.83
N PRO A 47 10.69 -8.75 16.88
CA PRO A 47 10.02 -7.95 15.83
C PRO A 47 9.12 -8.78 14.91
N ASN A 48 9.47 -10.05 14.64
CA ASN A 48 8.78 -10.91 13.71
C ASN A 48 7.61 -11.70 14.34
N ASP A 49 7.41 -11.58 15.64
CA ASP A 49 6.26 -12.21 16.28
C ASP A 49 4.96 -11.54 15.85
N SER A 50 3.89 -12.33 15.77
CA SER A 50 2.55 -11.81 15.51
C SER A 50 2.14 -10.82 16.61
N LEU A 51 1.59 -9.70 16.21
CA LEU A 51 0.96 -8.74 17.12
C LEU A 51 -0.37 -9.31 17.62
N THR A 52 -0.57 -9.31 18.94
CA THR A 52 -1.83 -9.77 19.54
C THR A 52 -2.78 -8.61 19.84
N ALA A 53 -4.07 -8.92 20.01
CA ALA A 53 -5.09 -7.94 20.37
C ALA A 53 -4.79 -7.24 21.71
N GLY A 54 -4.24 -7.97 22.69
CA GLY A 54 -3.80 -7.39 23.96
C GLY A 54 -2.67 -6.39 23.78
N GLU A 55 -1.63 -6.77 23.02
CA GLU A 55 -0.51 -5.86 22.71
C GLU A 55 -0.94 -4.62 21.93
N LEU A 56 -1.90 -4.77 20.99
CA LEU A 56 -2.47 -3.63 20.27
C LEU A 56 -3.31 -2.73 21.18
N ALA A 57 -4.07 -3.30 22.12
CA ALA A 57 -4.83 -2.51 23.13
C ALA A 57 -3.88 -1.71 24.03
N ASP A 58 -2.81 -2.34 24.51
CA ASP A 58 -1.77 -1.68 25.33
C ASP A 58 -1.07 -0.57 24.55
N LEU A 59 -0.71 -0.83 23.29
CA LEU A 59 -0.11 0.17 22.41
C LEU A 59 -1.04 1.38 22.19
N ALA A 60 -2.30 1.14 21.80
CA ALA A 60 -3.27 2.20 21.57
C ALA A 60 -3.56 3.00 22.86
N THR A 61 -3.63 2.31 24.02
CA THR A 61 -3.76 2.94 25.34
C THR A 61 -2.56 3.82 25.66
N GLY A 62 -1.35 3.32 25.41
CA GLY A 62 -0.12 4.08 25.64
C GLY A 62 0.01 5.31 24.73
N LEU A 63 -0.50 5.24 23.51
CA LEU A 63 -0.50 6.38 22.56
C LEU A 63 -1.54 7.44 22.91
N THR A 64 -2.70 7.05 23.47
CA THR A 64 -3.83 7.97 23.71
C THR A 64 -3.96 8.39 25.17
N GLY A 65 -3.35 7.68 26.10
CA GLY A 65 -3.58 7.82 27.55
C GLY A 65 -4.95 7.32 28.02
N GLN A 66 -5.73 6.68 27.15
CA GLN A 66 -7.07 6.18 27.45
C GLN A 66 -7.20 4.70 27.10
N ALA A 67 -7.93 3.93 27.90
CA ALA A 67 -8.15 2.51 27.62
C ALA A 67 -8.87 2.32 26.26
N VAL A 68 -8.27 1.53 25.37
CA VAL A 68 -8.77 1.26 24.02
C VAL A 68 -9.07 -0.23 23.87
N PRO A 69 -10.34 -0.66 24.01
CA PRO A 69 -10.69 -2.07 23.83
C PRO A 69 -10.64 -2.44 22.33
N ILE A 70 -10.09 -3.62 22.02
CA ILE A 70 -10.02 -4.16 20.65
C ILE A 70 -11.23 -5.06 20.31
N GLY A 71 -11.93 -5.56 21.33
CA GLY A 71 -13.11 -6.43 21.13
C GLY A 71 -12.77 -7.87 20.73
N LEU A 72 -11.51 -8.28 20.89
CA LEU A 72 -11.01 -9.64 20.65
C LEU A 72 -10.36 -10.19 21.92
N PRO A 73 -10.27 -11.54 22.08
CA PRO A 73 -9.48 -12.14 23.15
C PRO A 73 -8.03 -11.64 23.10
N PRO A 74 -7.37 -11.33 24.23
CA PRO A 74 -6.04 -10.71 24.25
C PRO A 74 -4.94 -11.46 23.49
N SER A 75 -5.01 -12.80 23.43
CA SER A 75 -4.04 -13.64 22.74
C SER A 75 -4.29 -13.78 21.22
N THR A 76 -5.38 -13.22 20.69
CA THR A 76 -5.74 -13.33 19.28
C THR A 76 -4.79 -12.51 18.42
N PRO A 77 -4.12 -13.09 17.41
CA PRO A 77 -3.37 -12.32 16.42
C PRO A 77 -4.28 -11.33 15.68
N VAL A 78 -3.80 -10.12 15.45
CA VAL A 78 -4.54 -9.09 14.70
C VAL A 78 -4.00 -8.95 13.29
N THR A 79 -4.86 -8.54 12.38
CA THR A 79 -4.46 -8.24 10.99
C THR A 79 -3.92 -6.82 10.86
N ILE A 80 -3.25 -6.54 9.73
CA ILE A 80 -2.82 -5.19 9.36
C ILE A 80 -4.01 -4.23 9.33
N ALA A 81 -5.14 -4.63 8.74
CA ALA A 81 -6.34 -3.80 8.70
C ALA A 81 -6.88 -3.45 10.11
N GLN A 82 -6.77 -4.38 11.06
CA GLN A 82 -7.15 -4.12 12.45
C GLN A 82 -6.15 -3.20 13.15
N LEU A 83 -4.84 -3.39 12.91
CA LEU A 83 -3.80 -2.47 13.39
C LEU A 83 -4.07 -1.05 12.88
N ASP A 84 -4.20 -0.87 11.58
CA ASP A 84 -4.44 0.43 10.96
C ASP A 84 -5.72 1.09 11.46
N ALA A 85 -6.82 0.33 11.58
CA ALA A 85 -8.08 0.86 12.11
C ALA A 85 -7.95 1.40 13.53
N GLN A 86 -7.22 0.72 14.40
CA GLN A 86 -7.00 1.18 15.77
C GLN A 86 -6.06 2.37 15.85
N LEU A 87 -4.98 2.39 15.05
CA LEU A 87 -4.05 3.51 15.02
C LEU A 87 -4.66 4.77 14.38
N VAL A 88 -5.42 4.62 13.29
CA VAL A 88 -6.20 5.72 12.69
C VAL A 88 -7.22 6.28 13.68
N ARG A 89 -7.86 5.42 14.49
CA ARG A 89 -8.73 5.85 15.58
C ARG A 89 -7.95 6.60 16.66
N ALA A 90 -6.80 6.08 17.08
CA ALA A 90 -5.96 6.66 18.13
C ALA A 90 -5.51 8.09 17.79
N VAL A 91 -5.27 8.40 16.53
CA VAL A 91 -4.92 9.76 16.06
C VAL A 91 -6.13 10.62 15.68
N GLY A 92 -7.37 10.17 15.99
CA GLY A 92 -8.60 10.96 15.73
C GLY A 92 -9.07 10.99 14.28
N LEU A 93 -8.47 10.20 13.37
CA LEU A 93 -8.76 10.24 11.92
C LEU A 93 -9.84 9.24 11.46
N LEU A 94 -10.51 8.54 12.37
CA LEU A 94 -11.59 7.61 12.00
C LEU A 94 -12.76 8.29 11.25
N PRO A 95 -13.20 9.53 11.59
CA PRO A 95 -14.21 10.24 10.80
C PRO A 95 -13.78 10.46 9.35
N VAL A 96 -12.49 10.78 9.13
CA VAL A 96 -11.90 10.97 7.79
C VAL A 96 -11.90 9.65 7.01
N ALA A 97 -11.51 8.55 7.63
CA ALA A 97 -11.57 7.22 7.02
C ALA A 97 -13.01 6.83 6.58
N ARG A 98 -14.00 7.16 7.41
CA ARG A 98 -15.42 6.96 7.07
C ARG A 98 -15.86 7.83 5.90
N GLN A 99 -15.36 9.05 5.78
CA GLN A 99 -15.64 9.94 4.65
C GLN A 99 -15.17 9.34 3.33
N PHE A 100 -13.95 8.80 3.25
CA PHE A 100 -13.47 8.08 2.05
C PHE A 100 -14.40 6.92 1.68
N THR A 101 -14.74 6.08 2.65
CA THR A 101 -15.62 4.94 2.44
C THR A 101 -17.03 5.39 1.97
N ALA A 102 -17.56 6.46 2.54
CA ALA A 102 -18.87 6.99 2.17
C ALA A 102 -18.87 7.57 0.75
N ALA A 103 -17.83 8.30 0.35
CA ALA A 103 -17.71 8.87 -0.99
C ALA A 103 -17.64 7.76 -2.06
N ILE A 104 -16.80 6.73 -1.84
CA ILE A 104 -16.71 5.56 -2.74
C ILE A 104 -18.07 4.85 -2.89
N ARG A 105 -18.83 4.72 -1.80
CA ARG A 105 -20.20 4.14 -1.86
C ARG A 105 -21.18 5.03 -2.61
N ALA A 106 -21.08 6.35 -2.45
CA ALA A 106 -21.93 7.30 -3.16
C ALA A 106 -21.68 7.29 -4.68
N ASP A 107 -20.46 6.93 -5.13
CA ASP A 107 -20.14 6.69 -6.54
C ASP A 107 -20.75 5.37 -7.08
N GLY A 108 -21.43 4.60 -6.23
CA GLY A 108 -21.99 3.29 -6.56
C GLY A 108 -20.94 2.17 -6.59
N LEU A 109 -19.80 2.37 -5.93
CA LEU A 109 -18.75 1.35 -5.76
C LEU A 109 -18.91 0.64 -4.40
N VAL A 110 -18.36 -0.57 -4.31
CA VAL A 110 -18.35 -1.38 -3.08
C VAL A 110 -16.91 -1.42 -2.53
N PRO A 111 -16.58 -0.57 -1.55
CA PRO A 111 -15.25 -0.58 -0.95
C PRO A 111 -15.04 -1.81 -0.09
N THR A 112 -13.78 -2.27 0.04
CA THR A 112 -13.39 -3.20 1.08
C THR A 112 -13.68 -2.60 2.47
N SER A 113 -13.83 -3.46 3.49
CA SER A 113 -14.13 -3.00 4.86
C SER A 113 -13.03 -2.10 5.45
N TYR A 114 -11.81 -2.22 4.96
CA TYR A 114 -10.63 -1.49 5.41
C TYR A 114 -10.25 -0.30 4.50
N LEU A 115 -10.89 -0.10 3.35
CA LEU A 115 -10.45 0.91 2.37
C LEU A 115 -10.21 2.30 2.97
N GLY A 116 -11.12 2.78 3.80
CA GLY A 116 -10.99 4.12 4.38
C GLY A 116 -9.83 4.23 5.38
N THR A 117 -9.66 3.25 6.26
CA THR A 117 -8.55 3.23 7.23
C THR A 117 -7.21 2.99 6.54
N GLU A 118 -7.17 2.13 5.53
CA GLU A 118 -5.99 1.87 4.70
C GLU A 118 -5.57 3.15 3.95
N ALA A 119 -6.52 3.87 3.33
CA ALA A 119 -6.22 5.12 2.64
C ALA A 119 -5.62 6.16 3.59
N VAL A 120 -6.20 6.34 4.77
CA VAL A 120 -5.66 7.26 5.77
C VAL A 120 -4.29 6.81 6.25
N ALA A 121 -4.13 5.53 6.63
CA ALA A 121 -2.87 5.00 7.15
C ALA A 121 -1.71 5.22 6.16
N ARG A 122 -1.94 5.00 4.87
CA ARG A 122 -0.93 5.24 3.83
C ARG A 122 -0.60 6.72 3.65
N ILE A 123 -1.59 7.59 3.57
CA ILE A 123 -1.38 9.03 3.36
C ILE A 123 -0.61 9.66 4.52
N VAL A 124 -0.89 9.27 5.76
CA VAL A 124 -0.16 9.78 6.93
C VAL A 124 1.13 9.00 7.23
N GLY A 125 1.48 8.01 6.39
CA GLY A 125 2.76 7.29 6.46
C GLY A 125 2.87 6.25 7.56
N LEU A 126 1.75 5.64 7.98
CA LEU A 126 1.76 4.50 8.91
C LEU A 126 2.15 3.20 8.21
N ARG A 127 2.06 3.17 6.89
CA ARG A 127 2.35 2.01 6.04
C ARG A 127 3.48 2.33 5.07
N VAL A 128 4.42 1.40 4.88
CA VAL A 128 5.55 1.53 3.94
C VAL A 128 6.03 0.16 3.50
N ASN A 129 6.49 0.04 2.27
CA ASN A 129 7.29 -1.10 1.84
C ASN A 129 8.65 -1.06 2.52
N HIS A 130 9.01 -2.12 3.22
CA HIS A 130 10.34 -2.24 3.80
C HIS A 130 11.35 -2.79 2.79
N PRO A 131 12.65 -2.59 3.02
CA PRO A 131 13.69 -3.10 2.12
C PRO A 131 13.61 -4.62 1.99
N ALA A 132 13.60 -5.13 0.77
CA ALA A 132 13.52 -6.57 0.48
C ALA A 132 14.66 -7.40 1.10
N ALA A 133 15.79 -6.78 1.46
CA ALA A 133 16.89 -7.43 2.18
C ALA A 133 16.55 -7.72 3.66
N GLN A 134 15.56 -7.03 4.23
CA GLN A 134 15.17 -7.15 5.64
C GLN A 134 13.80 -7.77 5.81
N ASP A 135 12.95 -7.63 4.79
CA ASP A 135 11.64 -8.27 4.69
C ASP A 135 11.30 -8.43 3.21
N THR A 136 10.40 -9.34 2.89
CA THR A 136 10.12 -9.66 1.48
C THR A 136 9.24 -8.60 0.82
N LEU A 137 8.17 -8.19 1.50
CA LEU A 137 7.22 -7.20 1.01
C LEU A 137 6.41 -6.64 2.17
N GLU A 138 5.77 -5.50 1.93
CA GLU A 138 4.71 -5.01 2.81
C GLU A 138 3.59 -6.04 2.96
N LEU A 139 3.10 -6.21 4.19
CA LEU A 139 2.01 -7.13 4.49
C LEU A 139 0.67 -6.58 3.96
N ARG A 140 -0.17 -7.49 3.46
CA ARG A 140 -1.51 -7.13 3.01
C ARG A 140 -2.44 -6.81 4.19
N PRO A 141 -3.55 -6.07 3.97
CA PRO A 141 -4.51 -5.75 5.03
C PRO A 141 -5.09 -6.97 5.76
N ASP A 142 -5.21 -8.11 5.07
CA ASP A 142 -5.70 -9.38 5.62
C ASP A 142 -4.60 -10.25 6.27
N SER A 143 -3.34 -9.89 6.12
CA SER A 143 -2.22 -10.59 6.75
C SER A 143 -2.14 -10.29 8.25
N VAL A 144 -1.62 -11.25 9.02
CA VAL A 144 -1.33 -11.04 10.44
C VAL A 144 -0.23 -9.98 10.58
N ALA A 145 -0.51 -8.95 11.36
CA ALA A 145 0.46 -7.89 11.66
C ALA A 145 1.60 -8.41 12.52
N THR A 146 2.82 -7.95 12.26
CA THR A 146 3.97 -8.20 13.13
C THR A 146 4.14 -7.09 14.16
N ARG A 147 4.90 -7.38 15.21
CA ARG A 147 5.29 -6.37 16.20
C ARG A 147 6.16 -5.26 15.57
N ALA A 148 6.93 -5.59 14.53
CA ALA A 148 7.73 -4.61 13.77
C ALA A 148 6.84 -3.59 13.05
N GLU A 149 5.76 -4.04 12.39
CA GLU A 149 4.77 -3.15 11.75
C GLU A 149 4.13 -2.20 12.77
N ALA A 150 3.71 -2.73 13.91
CA ALA A 150 3.13 -1.91 14.96
C ALA A 150 4.13 -0.88 15.53
N ALA A 151 5.39 -1.26 15.71
CA ALA A 151 6.44 -0.35 16.18
C ALA A 151 6.72 0.76 15.15
N TYR A 152 6.74 0.42 13.86
CA TYR A 152 6.92 1.41 12.80
C TYR A 152 5.79 2.46 12.84
N SER A 153 4.55 2.01 12.79
CA SER A 153 3.37 2.89 12.79
C SER A 153 3.27 3.73 14.07
N ALA A 154 3.54 3.13 15.24
CA ALA A 154 3.53 3.85 16.52
C ALA A 154 4.63 4.91 16.60
N ALA A 155 5.85 4.60 16.13
CA ALA A 155 6.93 5.59 16.08
C ALA A 155 6.60 6.76 15.16
N ARG A 156 5.91 6.50 14.05
CA ARG A 156 5.42 7.54 13.16
C ARG A 156 4.41 8.45 13.87
N ILE A 157 3.44 7.87 14.60
CA ILE A 157 2.44 8.62 15.38
C ILE A 157 3.09 9.47 16.46
N LEU A 158 4.10 8.96 17.17
CA LEU A 158 4.84 9.72 18.17
C LEU A 158 5.55 10.96 17.62
N GLY A 159 5.78 11.00 16.30
CA GLY A 159 6.34 12.16 15.60
C GLY A 159 5.29 13.14 15.06
N PHE A 160 3.99 12.88 15.22
CA PHE A 160 2.95 13.79 14.76
C PHE A 160 2.91 15.05 15.62
N ASN A 161 2.66 16.19 14.99
CA ASN A 161 2.53 17.50 15.65
C ASN A 161 1.14 18.13 15.45
N GLY A 162 0.18 17.36 14.92
CA GLY A 162 -1.19 17.81 14.61
C GLY A 162 -1.37 18.28 13.16
N SER A 163 -0.31 18.70 12.48
CA SER A 163 -0.42 19.16 11.09
C SER A 163 -0.82 18.02 10.14
N GLU A 164 -0.47 16.78 10.46
CA GLU A 164 -0.86 15.59 9.71
C GLU A 164 -2.37 15.37 9.76
N VAL A 165 -2.98 15.55 10.93
CA VAL A 165 -4.45 15.45 11.12
C VAL A 165 -5.17 16.54 10.34
N ASP A 166 -4.71 17.79 10.44
CA ASP A 166 -5.26 18.93 9.72
C ASP A 166 -5.12 18.77 8.21
N LEU A 167 -3.94 18.34 7.74
CA LEU A 167 -3.69 18.05 6.34
C LEU A 167 -4.63 16.97 5.83
N MET A 168 -4.73 15.84 6.56
CA MET A 168 -5.58 14.72 6.16
C MET A 168 -7.04 15.12 6.09
N THR A 169 -7.52 15.93 7.04
CA THR A 169 -8.89 16.45 7.06
C THR A 169 -9.16 17.34 5.85
N ARG A 170 -8.24 18.27 5.52
CA ARG A 170 -8.36 19.10 4.31
C ARG A 170 -8.33 18.29 3.02
N LEU A 171 -7.44 17.30 2.91
CA LEU A 171 -7.35 16.44 1.73
C LEU A 171 -8.64 15.64 1.54
N ALA A 172 -9.14 15.01 2.61
CA ALA A 172 -10.37 14.22 2.54
C ALA A 172 -11.60 15.07 2.14
N ALA A 173 -11.64 16.36 2.53
CA ALA A 173 -12.70 17.27 2.11
C ALA A 173 -12.75 17.49 0.59
N THR A 174 -11.65 17.24 -0.13
CA THR A 174 -11.63 17.31 -1.61
C THR A 174 -12.11 16.00 -2.27
N PHE A 175 -12.18 14.89 -1.53
CA PHE A 175 -12.63 13.60 -2.05
C PHE A 175 -14.17 13.56 -2.08
N GLN A 176 -14.74 14.07 -3.15
CA GLN A 176 -16.19 14.20 -3.32
C GLN A 176 -16.71 13.14 -4.30
N PRO A 177 -17.93 12.63 -4.08
CA PRO A 177 -18.58 11.71 -5.01
C PRO A 177 -18.69 12.29 -6.43
N VAL A 178 -18.58 11.43 -7.43
CA VAL A 178 -18.71 11.77 -8.85
C VAL A 178 -19.72 10.86 -9.54
N ALA A 179 -20.43 11.37 -10.52
CA ALA A 179 -21.30 10.52 -11.34
C ALA A 179 -20.46 9.63 -12.27
N LEU A 180 -20.68 8.31 -12.20
CA LEU A 180 -19.97 7.33 -13.02
C LEU A 180 -20.92 6.67 -14.03
N THR A 181 -20.42 6.46 -15.26
CA THR A 181 -21.09 5.55 -16.22
C THR A 181 -20.96 4.09 -15.74
N GLY A 182 -21.71 3.16 -16.36
CA GLY A 182 -21.64 1.74 -16.00
C GLY A 182 -20.23 1.16 -16.17
N TYR A 183 -19.54 1.49 -17.25
CA TYR A 183 -18.18 1.00 -17.51
C TYR A 183 -17.11 1.67 -16.64
N GLN A 184 -17.25 2.97 -16.37
CA GLN A 184 -16.38 3.64 -15.39
C GLN A 184 -16.51 2.98 -14.02
N ARG A 185 -17.76 2.71 -13.58
CA ARG A 185 -18.01 2.01 -12.31
C ARG A 185 -17.37 0.63 -12.28
N ALA A 186 -17.51 -0.17 -13.34
CA ALA A 186 -16.93 -1.51 -13.39
C ALA A 186 -15.40 -1.49 -13.29
N VAL A 187 -14.73 -0.63 -14.03
CA VAL A 187 -13.27 -0.46 -14.03
C VAL A 187 -12.78 0.05 -12.68
N LEU A 188 -13.44 1.09 -12.14
CA LEU A 188 -13.05 1.69 -10.85
C LEU A 188 -13.37 0.77 -9.68
N GLN A 189 -14.40 -0.07 -9.77
CA GLN A 189 -14.68 -1.12 -8.78
C GLN A 189 -13.49 -2.08 -8.66
N THR A 190 -12.94 -2.54 -9.79
CA THR A 190 -11.74 -3.38 -9.78
C THR A 190 -10.55 -2.62 -9.19
N ALA A 191 -10.34 -1.37 -9.60
CA ALA A 191 -9.22 -0.57 -9.10
C ALA A 191 -9.26 -0.37 -7.58
N VAL A 192 -10.42 -0.02 -7.01
CA VAL A 192 -10.55 0.23 -5.56
C VAL A 192 -10.51 -1.08 -4.75
N SER A 193 -10.91 -2.21 -5.31
CA SER A 193 -10.82 -3.51 -4.63
C SER A 193 -9.38 -3.99 -4.43
N LEU A 194 -8.43 -3.44 -5.19
CA LEU A 194 -7.01 -3.78 -5.10
C LEU A 194 -6.24 -2.87 -4.13
N VAL A 195 -6.88 -1.85 -3.55
CA VAL A 195 -6.23 -1.00 -2.53
C VAL A 195 -5.76 -1.84 -1.35
N GLY A 196 -4.52 -1.65 -0.95
CA GLY A 196 -3.86 -2.40 0.12
C GLY A 196 -2.92 -3.51 -0.37
N TYR A 197 -2.93 -3.87 -1.66
CA TYR A 197 -1.95 -4.81 -2.19
C TYR A 197 -0.54 -4.19 -2.21
N PRO A 198 0.51 -4.99 -1.91
CA PRO A 198 1.88 -4.49 -1.89
C PRO A 198 2.40 -4.13 -3.29
N TYR A 199 3.44 -3.29 -3.32
CA TYR A 199 4.19 -3.04 -4.55
C TYR A 199 5.10 -4.23 -4.87
N VAL A 200 4.93 -4.78 -6.07
CA VAL A 200 5.79 -5.84 -6.61
C VAL A 200 6.30 -5.40 -7.97
N TRP A 201 7.61 -5.22 -8.11
CA TRP A 201 8.22 -4.86 -9.40
C TRP A 201 7.90 -5.92 -10.46
N GLY A 202 7.29 -5.49 -11.57
CA GLY A 202 6.81 -6.39 -12.63
C GLY A 202 5.49 -7.11 -12.30
N GLY A 203 4.96 -6.98 -11.09
CA GLY A 203 3.75 -7.68 -10.64
C GLY A 203 2.47 -7.25 -11.33
N THR A 204 1.58 -8.22 -11.56
CA THR A 204 0.28 -8.06 -12.26
C THR A 204 -0.86 -8.86 -11.64
N SER A 205 -0.64 -9.51 -10.49
CA SER A 205 -1.55 -10.53 -9.95
C SER A 205 -1.77 -10.36 -8.46
N GLU A 206 -2.98 -10.65 -8.01
CA GLU A 206 -3.33 -10.80 -6.59
C GLU A 206 -2.76 -12.08 -5.96
N LEU A 207 -2.46 -13.05 -6.79
CA LEU A 207 -1.92 -14.36 -6.40
C LEU A 207 -0.40 -14.37 -6.48
N PRO A 208 0.27 -15.32 -5.82
CA PRO A 208 1.71 -15.53 -6.00
C PRO A 208 2.06 -15.62 -7.48
N GLN A 209 3.15 -14.98 -7.88
CA GLN A 209 3.51 -14.78 -9.27
C GLN A 209 5.02 -14.85 -9.48
N ASP A 210 5.43 -15.18 -10.71
CA ASP A 210 6.80 -15.06 -11.20
C ASP A 210 6.85 -13.99 -12.30
N PRO A 211 7.08 -12.70 -11.94
CA PRO A 211 6.98 -11.59 -12.88
C PRO A 211 7.95 -11.67 -14.06
N PHE A 212 9.04 -12.43 -13.91
CA PHE A 212 10.13 -12.47 -14.90
C PHE A 212 10.39 -13.87 -15.47
N GLY A 213 9.60 -14.88 -15.10
CA GLY A 213 9.79 -16.25 -15.57
C GLY A 213 11.12 -16.87 -15.13
N LYS A 214 11.65 -16.47 -13.97
CA LYS A 214 12.94 -16.93 -13.44
C LYS A 214 12.80 -18.00 -12.35
N SER A 215 11.65 -18.62 -12.25
CA SER A 215 11.31 -19.60 -11.20
C SER A 215 11.44 -19.03 -9.77
N ASN A 216 11.29 -17.71 -9.65
CA ASN A 216 11.28 -17.00 -8.37
C ASN A 216 9.85 -16.50 -8.06
N LEU A 217 9.13 -17.32 -7.30
CA LEU A 217 7.76 -17.02 -6.92
C LEU A 217 7.75 -15.93 -5.81
N VAL A 218 7.11 -14.81 -6.10
CA VAL A 218 6.88 -13.72 -5.16
C VAL A 218 5.40 -13.62 -4.79
N PRO A 219 5.03 -13.06 -3.63
CA PRO A 219 3.65 -12.80 -3.26
C PRO A 219 2.89 -11.96 -4.29
N GLY A 220 1.55 -11.96 -4.20
CA GLY A 220 0.70 -11.10 -5.02
C GLY A 220 0.94 -9.63 -4.75
N GLY A 221 0.89 -8.83 -5.81
CA GLY A 221 1.09 -7.39 -5.78
C GLY A 221 1.31 -6.82 -7.18
N PHE A 222 1.50 -5.50 -7.28
CA PHE A 222 1.50 -4.78 -8.54
C PHE A 222 2.60 -3.73 -8.59
N ASP A 223 3.25 -3.54 -9.76
CA ASP A 223 3.88 -2.27 -10.07
C ASP A 223 2.84 -1.27 -10.62
N CYS A 224 3.21 -0.02 -10.89
CA CYS A 224 2.28 0.99 -11.38
C CYS A 224 1.60 0.61 -12.70
N SER A 225 2.35 0.06 -13.64
CA SER A 225 1.84 -0.38 -14.94
C SER A 225 1.14 -1.73 -14.86
N GLY A 226 1.56 -2.61 -13.94
CA GLY A 226 0.92 -3.89 -13.69
C GLY A 226 -0.45 -3.77 -13.04
N PHE A 227 -0.62 -2.80 -12.15
CA PHE A 227 -1.93 -2.43 -11.60
C PHE A 227 -2.89 -2.01 -12.73
N VAL A 228 -2.46 -1.09 -13.59
CA VAL A 228 -3.28 -0.68 -14.75
C VAL A 228 -3.53 -1.86 -15.71
N TRP A 229 -2.50 -2.67 -15.97
CA TRP A 229 -2.62 -3.86 -16.81
C TRP A 229 -3.64 -4.85 -16.24
N ARG A 230 -3.62 -5.06 -14.91
CA ARG A 230 -4.58 -5.94 -14.22
C ARG A 230 -6.01 -5.45 -14.41
N VAL A 231 -6.24 -4.13 -14.26
CA VAL A 231 -7.56 -3.53 -14.37
C VAL A 231 -8.09 -3.51 -15.81
N PHE A 232 -7.29 -3.12 -16.78
CA PHE A 232 -7.77 -2.87 -18.15
C PHE A 232 -7.51 -4.02 -19.12
N LYS A 233 -6.50 -4.86 -18.89
CA LYS A 233 -6.09 -5.92 -19.82
C LYS A 233 -6.49 -7.31 -19.34
N LEU A 234 -6.29 -7.60 -18.08
CA LEU A 234 -6.48 -8.95 -17.54
C LEU A 234 -7.87 -9.16 -16.94
N GLN A 235 -8.59 -8.08 -16.57
CA GLN A 235 -9.96 -8.15 -16.08
C GLN A 235 -10.95 -8.17 -17.24
N ALA A 236 -11.83 -9.17 -17.23
CA ALA A 236 -12.97 -9.19 -18.15
C ALA A 236 -14.14 -8.40 -17.55
N TYR A 237 -14.79 -7.60 -18.40
CA TYR A 237 -16.01 -6.87 -18.04
C TYR A 237 -17.13 -7.21 -19.03
N THR A 238 -18.33 -7.47 -18.52
CA THR A 238 -19.48 -7.82 -19.36
C THR A 238 -19.77 -6.72 -20.37
N GLY A 239 -19.84 -7.07 -21.66
CA GLY A 239 -20.11 -6.13 -22.75
C GLY A 239 -18.90 -5.30 -23.21
N ALA A 240 -17.74 -5.42 -22.55
CA ALA A 240 -16.53 -4.64 -22.88
C ALA A 240 -15.43 -5.50 -23.56
N THR A 241 -15.80 -6.29 -24.56
CA THR A 241 -14.90 -7.27 -25.22
C THR A 241 -13.70 -6.62 -25.93
N THR A 242 -13.82 -5.35 -26.34
CA THR A 242 -12.78 -4.57 -27.01
C THR A 242 -11.76 -3.96 -26.05
N LEU A 243 -12.12 -3.75 -24.78
CA LEU A 243 -11.30 -3.05 -23.81
C LEU A 243 -9.91 -3.70 -23.58
N PRO A 244 -9.77 -5.04 -23.48
CA PRO A 244 -8.46 -5.66 -23.32
C PRO A 244 -7.50 -5.44 -24.51
N ALA A 245 -8.02 -5.11 -25.71
CA ALA A 245 -7.19 -4.86 -26.88
C ALA A 245 -6.61 -3.44 -26.94
N VAL A 246 -7.14 -2.51 -26.12
CA VAL A 246 -6.71 -1.10 -26.11
C VAL A 246 -5.27 -0.96 -25.65
N LEU A 247 -4.88 -1.65 -24.55
CA LEU A 247 -3.52 -1.63 -24.06
C LEU A 247 -2.69 -2.75 -24.71
N ARG A 248 -1.58 -2.39 -25.34
CA ARG A 248 -0.67 -3.32 -26.03
C ARG A 248 0.68 -3.45 -25.31
N GLY A 249 1.25 -2.34 -24.91
CA GLY A 249 2.49 -2.31 -24.14
C GLY A 249 2.28 -2.58 -22.67
N ARG A 250 3.22 -3.32 -22.03
CA ARG A 250 3.13 -3.72 -20.61
C ARG A 250 3.68 -2.65 -19.68
N THR A 251 4.60 -1.83 -20.13
CA THR A 251 5.29 -0.85 -19.29
C THR A 251 4.66 0.54 -19.38
N THR A 252 4.89 1.37 -18.37
CA THR A 252 4.39 2.75 -18.30
C THR A 252 4.77 3.56 -19.54
N TYR A 253 6.04 3.53 -19.94
CA TYR A 253 6.51 4.24 -21.13
C TYR A 253 5.93 3.65 -22.41
N ALA A 254 5.75 2.34 -22.52
CA ALA A 254 5.15 1.71 -23.71
C ALA A 254 3.68 2.10 -23.86
N MET A 255 2.87 2.00 -22.78
CA MET A 255 1.47 2.42 -22.78
C MET A 255 1.31 3.91 -23.09
N SER A 256 2.21 4.76 -22.61
CA SER A 256 2.20 6.20 -22.86
C SER A 256 2.57 6.55 -24.32
N ALA A 257 3.45 5.75 -24.95
CA ALA A 257 3.85 5.90 -26.35
C ALA A 257 2.76 5.53 -27.33
N GLU A 258 1.79 4.71 -26.93
CA GLU A 258 0.64 4.35 -27.77
C GLU A 258 -0.31 5.52 -28.04
N VAL A 259 -0.18 6.63 -27.27
CA VAL A 259 -1.07 7.80 -27.40
C VAL A 259 -0.41 8.85 -28.29
N PRO A 260 -0.89 9.04 -29.55
CA PRO A 260 -0.44 10.12 -30.40
C PRO A 260 -0.61 11.48 -29.71
N ALA A 261 0.31 12.42 -29.94
CA ALA A 261 0.29 13.72 -29.29
C ALA A 261 -1.07 14.44 -29.40
N ALA A 262 -1.71 14.37 -30.57
CA ALA A 262 -3.02 14.97 -30.81
C ALA A 262 -4.18 14.33 -30.02
N LYS A 263 -3.99 13.12 -29.46
CA LYS A 263 -5.00 12.41 -28.67
C LYS A 263 -4.71 12.43 -27.18
N ARG A 264 -3.63 13.08 -26.75
CA ARG A 264 -3.29 13.23 -25.33
C ARG A 264 -4.30 14.13 -24.63
N ILE A 265 -4.79 13.69 -23.49
CA ILE A 265 -5.81 14.42 -22.72
C ILE A 265 -5.09 15.30 -21.68
N PRO A 266 -5.30 16.63 -21.70
CA PRO A 266 -4.75 17.54 -20.71
C PRO A 266 -5.51 17.43 -19.38
N LEU A 267 -4.90 17.90 -18.28
CA LEU A 267 -5.43 17.84 -16.92
C LEU A 267 -6.88 18.36 -16.81
N ALA A 268 -7.19 19.48 -17.47
CA ALA A 268 -8.53 20.09 -17.41
C ALA A 268 -9.65 19.25 -18.05
N LYS A 269 -9.31 18.14 -18.76
CA LYS A 269 -10.28 17.31 -19.50
C LYS A 269 -10.29 15.85 -19.03
N ILE A 270 -9.58 15.52 -17.94
CA ILE A 270 -9.58 14.15 -17.39
C ILE A 270 -10.95 13.78 -16.83
N GLN A 271 -11.28 12.50 -16.94
CA GLN A 271 -12.54 11.93 -16.47
C GLN A 271 -12.27 10.64 -15.69
N PRO A 272 -13.16 10.21 -14.77
CA PRO A 272 -13.03 8.95 -14.07
C PRO A 272 -12.77 7.78 -15.03
N GLY A 273 -11.80 6.92 -14.69
CA GLY A 273 -11.35 5.82 -15.53
C GLY A 273 -10.24 6.19 -16.53
N ASP A 274 -9.85 7.46 -16.65
CA ASP A 274 -8.69 7.83 -17.46
C ASP A 274 -7.38 7.34 -16.82
N LEU A 275 -6.44 6.92 -17.66
CA LEU A 275 -5.07 6.63 -17.24
C LEU A 275 -4.27 7.93 -17.18
N LEU A 276 -3.65 8.17 -16.05
CA LEU A 276 -2.77 9.32 -15.81
C LEU A 276 -1.32 8.90 -16.02
N PHE A 277 -0.56 9.68 -16.79
CA PHE A 277 0.87 9.47 -16.99
C PHE A 277 1.66 10.60 -16.35
N PHE A 278 2.71 10.22 -15.62
CA PHE A 278 3.57 11.15 -14.90
C PHE A 278 5.03 10.99 -15.35
N GLY A 279 5.72 12.10 -15.50
CA GLY A 279 7.13 12.15 -15.84
C GLY A 279 7.80 13.41 -15.27
N ALA A 280 9.12 13.38 -15.09
CA ALA A 280 9.87 14.43 -14.42
C ALA A 280 9.70 15.83 -15.03
N GLN A 281 9.37 15.91 -16.35
CA GLN A 281 9.21 17.18 -17.06
C GLN A 281 7.73 17.59 -17.25
N GLY A 282 6.80 16.92 -16.52
CA GLY A 282 5.37 17.22 -16.63
C GLY A 282 4.88 17.13 -18.09
N PRO A 283 4.11 18.12 -18.58
CA PRO A 283 3.56 18.10 -19.94
C PRO A 283 4.61 18.08 -21.07
N LYS A 284 5.86 18.40 -20.76
CA LYS A 284 6.99 18.36 -21.73
C LYS A 284 7.68 17.00 -21.77
N SER A 285 7.28 16.05 -20.94
CA SER A 285 7.85 14.69 -20.94
C SER A 285 7.63 13.99 -22.27
N LYS A 286 8.62 13.22 -22.71
CA LYS A 286 8.50 12.26 -23.81
C LYS A 286 8.00 10.91 -23.26
N PRO A 287 7.40 10.02 -24.10
CA PRO A 287 6.95 8.72 -23.62
C PRO A 287 8.01 7.92 -22.84
N ALA A 288 9.26 7.92 -23.32
CA ALA A 288 10.37 7.25 -22.65
C ALA A 288 10.75 7.85 -21.28
N GLN A 289 10.19 9.00 -20.92
CA GLN A 289 10.41 9.70 -19.64
C GLN A 289 9.22 9.55 -18.69
N ILE A 290 8.19 8.80 -19.10
CA ILE A 290 7.04 8.51 -18.24
C ILE A 290 7.42 7.33 -17.33
N ASP A 291 7.57 7.60 -16.07
CA ASP A 291 8.04 6.67 -15.06
C ASP A 291 6.95 6.21 -14.07
N HIS A 292 5.78 6.86 -14.10
CA HIS A 292 4.68 6.49 -13.22
C HIS A 292 3.32 6.67 -13.90
N MET A 293 2.30 5.93 -13.41
CA MET A 293 0.93 6.01 -13.89
C MET A 293 -0.08 5.57 -12.83
N GLY A 294 -1.34 5.96 -13.03
CA GLY A 294 -2.47 5.57 -12.19
C GLY A 294 -3.80 5.70 -12.92
N ILE A 295 -4.90 5.42 -12.24
CA ILE A 295 -6.27 5.46 -12.75
C ILE A 295 -7.03 6.57 -12.01
N TYR A 296 -7.54 7.54 -12.74
CA TYR A 296 -8.26 8.67 -12.17
C TYR A 296 -9.63 8.25 -11.61
N LEU A 297 -9.91 8.61 -10.36
CA LEU A 297 -11.20 8.35 -9.69
C LEU A 297 -12.21 9.47 -9.89
N GLY A 298 -11.75 10.70 -10.04
CA GLY A 298 -12.55 11.91 -9.98
C GLY A 298 -12.16 12.83 -8.82
N SER A 299 -12.69 14.04 -8.81
CA SER A 299 -12.51 15.02 -7.71
C SER A 299 -11.05 15.26 -7.31
N GLY A 300 -10.11 15.15 -8.24
CA GLY A 300 -8.68 15.32 -7.96
C GLY A 300 -8.02 14.13 -7.25
N TRP A 301 -8.59 12.94 -7.34
CA TRP A 301 -8.04 11.72 -6.74
C TRP A 301 -7.85 10.61 -7.75
N PHE A 302 -6.88 9.73 -7.50
CA PHE A 302 -6.58 8.57 -8.35
C PHE A 302 -6.10 7.38 -7.52
N VAL A 303 -6.16 6.18 -8.11
CA VAL A 303 -5.57 4.95 -7.56
C VAL A 303 -4.31 4.63 -8.34
N HIS A 304 -3.25 4.29 -7.64
CA HIS A 304 -2.00 3.84 -8.24
C HIS A 304 -1.30 2.80 -7.39
N SER A 305 -0.30 2.14 -7.95
CA SER A 305 0.65 1.33 -7.19
C SER A 305 2.01 2.03 -7.17
N SER A 306 2.52 2.31 -5.99
CA SER A 306 3.81 2.96 -5.75
C SER A 306 4.58 2.20 -4.68
N GLU A 307 5.70 2.71 -4.22
CA GLU A 307 6.47 2.14 -3.10
C GLU A 307 5.59 1.89 -1.85
N GLN A 308 4.45 2.55 -1.74
CA GLN A 308 3.47 2.33 -0.67
C GLN A 308 2.39 1.31 -1.06
N GLY A 309 2.59 0.50 -2.11
CA GLY A 309 1.58 -0.41 -2.63
C GLY A 309 0.44 0.28 -3.37
N VAL A 310 -0.68 -0.42 -3.56
CA VAL A 310 -1.87 0.13 -4.21
C VAL A 310 -2.63 1.02 -3.23
N ALA A 311 -2.73 2.30 -3.57
CA ALA A 311 -3.27 3.32 -2.67
C ALA A 311 -4.12 4.36 -3.40
N LEU A 312 -4.99 5.04 -2.64
CA LEU A 312 -5.61 6.30 -3.04
C LEU A 312 -4.59 7.43 -2.86
N ALA A 313 -4.48 8.30 -3.85
CA ALA A 313 -3.62 9.48 -3.77
C ALA A 313 -4.36 10.74 -4.24
N PRO A 314 -4.19 11.88 -3.54
CA PRO A 314 -4.68 13.15 -4.01
C PRO A 314 -3.80 13.66 -5.16
N PHE A 315 -4.41 14.26 -6.15
CA PHE A 315 -3.72 14.93 -7.24
C PHE A 315 -3.29 16.34 -6.78
N THR A 316 -2.30 16.36 -5.86
CA THR A 316 -1.81 17.63 -5.32
C THR A 316 -0.96 18.39 -6.34
N PRO A 317 -0.97 19.74 -6.31
CA PRO A 317 -0.13 20.56 -7.21
C PRO A 317 1.38 20.31 -7.06
N ASP A 318 1.80 19.82 -5.89
CA ASP A 318 3.23 19.74 -5.54
C ASP A 318 3.98 18.64 -6.29
N TRP A 319 3.62 17.37 -6.04
CA TRP A 319 4.33 16.23 -6.65
C TRP A 319 3.65 15.78 -7.94
N TYR A 320 2.42 15.28 -7.86
CA TYR A 320 1.72 14.71 -9.00
C TYR A 320 1.30 15.76 -10.03
N GLY A 321 0.86 16.95 -9.60
CA GLY A 321 0.48 18.05 -10.49
C GLY A 321 1.64 18.54 -11.36
N LYS A 322 2.84 18.70 -10.78
CA LYS A 322 4.05 19.10 -11.53
C LYS A 322 4.52 18.03 -12.51
N ARG A 323 4.28 16.76 -12.19
CA ARG A 323 4.73 15.61 -12.98
C ARG A 323 3.71 15.11 -13.99
N PHE A 324 2.44 15.55 -13.90
CA PHE A 324 1.42 15.14 -14.85
C PHE A 324 1.81 15.52 -16.28
N ALA A 325 1.88 14.50 -17.13
CA ALA A 325 2.25 14.67 -18.53
C ALA A 325 1.00 14.76 -19.42
N TRP A 326 0.20 13.73 -19.45
CA TRP A 326 -1.09 13.63 -20.13
C TRP A 326 -1.90 12.47 -19.60
N ALA A 327 -3.17 12.42 -20.01
CA ALA A 327 -3.99 11.24 -19.77
C ALA A 327 -4.40 10.54 -21.07
N ARG A 328 -4.92 9.30 -20.93
CA ARG A 328 -5.47 8.44 -21.96
C ARG A 328 -6.83 7.95 -21.51
N ARG A 329 -7.78 7.79 -22.43
CA ARG A 329 -9.16 7.32 -22.13
C ARG A 329 -9.46 5.97 -22.74
N PRO A 330 -9.05 4.84 -22.11
CA PRO A 330 -9.22 3.50 -22.68
C PRO A 330 -10.67 3.12 -22.95
N LEU A 331 -11.60 3.55 -22.11
CA LEU A 331 -13.03 3.26 -22.33
C LEU A 331 -13.52 3.86 -23.65
N ALA A 332 -13.23 5.12 -23.94
CA ALA A 332 -13.60 5.74 -25.20
C ALA A 332 -12.88 5.12 -26.41
N GLU A 333 -11.61 4.73 -26.23
CA GLU A 333 -10.85 4.02 -27.30
C GLU A 333 -11.46 2.63 -27.59
N ALA A 334 -12.08 2.01 -26.60
CA ALA A 334 -12.82 0.74 -26.74
C ALA A 334 -14.25 0.92 -27.29
N GLY A 335 -14.73 2.15 -27.47
CA GLY A 335 -16.11 2.45 -27.87
C GLY A 335 -17.16 2.34 -26.75
N LEU A 336 -16.75 2.54 -25.47
CA LEU A 336 -17.55 2.34 -24.25
C LEU A 336 -17.87 3.67 -23.54
#